data_4569da5ae97804f53fe72af38a3d961b
#
_entry.id   4569da5ae97804f53fe72af38a3d961b
#
_cell.length_a   1.000
_cell.length_b   1.000
_cell.length_c   1.000
_cell.angle_alpha   90.00
_cell.angle_beta   90.00
_cell.angle_gamma   90.00
#
_symmetry.space_group_name_H-M   'P 1'
#
loop_
_entity.id
_entity.type
_entity.pdbx_description
1 polymer ?
#
loop_
_entity_poly.entity_id
_entity_poly.type
_entity_poly.pdbx_seq_one_letter_code
_entity_poly.pdbx_strand_id
1 'polypeptide(L)'
;RQLFVVPAEGGTPRQVTTGRYDHGVPSFAAPRAPAAAWGPDGRTLVFSANRRDDRDLEPLDTELWSLDLASGELQALTDRFGPDTAPTPGPDGSRIAYLGFDDTRQGYTNTELYVLDVDSGESRSISADLDRLVGAPRWDRRGRSLYVKYDDRGKTRLARLGLDGKVTELADDLGGTTLGRPYPSGDFDVAPDGRVAYTATTTARPADVALIDDGRRAQLTALNEDVLGRRSLAAVEELVVDSSHDGREIQAWVAKPAGFDPQRRYPLLLEIHGGPFLNYGPRFSAEVQLFAAAGYVVVYANPRGSTSYGQEFGNLIHHAYPGYDYDDLMSVVDGVLKKGYVDPERLFVTGGSGGGVLTAWIVGKTDRFRAAVVAKPVINWTSFVLTADRPNFFYRYWFPGLPWEY
;
A
#
# COMPACT_ATOMS: atom_id res chain seq x y z
N ARG A 1 12.61 19.91 -7.24
CA ARG A 1 13.19 19.79 -5.88
C ARG A 1 14.69 19.58 -5.98
N GLN A 2 15.45 20.00 -4.93
CA GLN A 2 16.90 19.83 -4.88
C GLN A 2 17.30 19.16 -3.55
N LEU A 3 18.43 18.46 -3.56
CA LEU A 3 19.00 17.84 -2.37
C LEU A 3 19.94 18.84 -1.68
N PHE A 4 19.90 18.82 -0.36
CA PHE A 4 20.77 19.62 0.51
C PHE A 4 21.40 18.71 1.56
N VAL A 5 22.62 19.00 1.93
CA VAL A 5 23.34 18.33 3.03
C VAL A 5 23.59 19.36 4.11
N VAL A 6 23.34 18.97 5.36
CA VAL A 6 23.61 19.78 6.55
C VAL A 6 24.38 18.93 7.57
N PRO A 7 25.35 19.49 8.31
CA PRO A 7 26.02 18.77 9.39
C PRO A 7 25.02 18.31 10.47
N ALA A 8 25.25 17.15 11.08
CA ALA A 8 24.36 16.59 12.10
C ALA A 8 24.22 17.52 13.34
N GLU A 9 25.25 18.28 13.63
CA GLU A 9 25.28 19.27 14.72
C GLU A 9 24.60 20.60 14.36
N GLY A 10 24.03 20.69 13.15
CA GLY A 10 23.42 21.90 12.62
C GLY A 10 24.39 22.75 11.80
N GLY A 11 23.90 23.84 11.23
CA GLY A 11 24.68 24.74 10.38
C GLY A 11 23.90 25.13 9.12
N THR A 12 24.60 25.72 8.15
CA THR A 12 24.00 26.15 6.89
C THR A 12 23.89 24.98 5.94
N PRO A 13 22.68 24.65 5.43
CA PRO A 13 22.50 23.62 4.41
C PRO A 13 23.28 23.97 3.12
N ARG A 14 24.00 22.98 2.60
CA ARG A 14 24.71 23.09 1.31
C ARG A 14 23.86 22.37 0.24
N GLN A 15 23.46 23.08 -0.79
CA GLN A 15 22.82 22.48 -1.95
C GLN A 15 23.81 21.60 -2.71
N VAL A 16 23.41 20.37 -3.04
CA VAL A 16 24.27 19.38 -3.68
C VAL A 16 23.79 18.95 -5.06
N THR A 17 22.54 19.26 -5.43
CA THR A 17 22.03 19.05 -6.78
C THR A 17 21.55 20.35 -7.40
N THR A 18 21.56 20.44 -8.74
CA THR A 18 21.16 21.62 -9.51
C THR A 18 20.39 21.23 -10.76
N GLY A 19 19.87 22.23 -11.51
CA GLY A 19 19.17 22.02 -12.76
C GLY A 19 17.65 22.02 -12.63
N ARG A 20 16.96 21.65 -13.70
CA ARG A 20 15.50 21.71 -13.84
C ARG A 20 14.77 20.43 -13.41
N TYR A 21 15.47 19.50 -12.82
CA TYR A 21 14.95 18.21 -12.43
C TYR A 21 14.59 18.18 -10.94
N ASP A 22 13.64 17.34 -10.59
CA ASP A 22 13.36 16.98 -9.20
C ASP A 22 14.23 15.79 -8.80
N HIS A 23 15.00 15.97 -7.73
CA HIS A 23 15.92 14.97 -7.19
C HIS A 23 15.42 14.46 -5.85
N GLY A 24 15.56 13.16 -5.61
CA GLY A 24 15.17 12.54 -4.36
C GLY A 24 13.66 12.68 -4.07
N VAL A 25 12.83 12.62 -5.08
CA VAL A 25 11.38 12.68 -4.93
C VAL A 25 10.84 11.25 -4.77
N PRO A 26 9.98 10.99 -3.76
CA PRO A 26 9.27 9.73 -3.70
C PRO A 26 8.49 9.49 -4.99
N SER A 27 8.70 8.33 -5.60
CA SER A 27 7.93 7.92 -6.77
C SER A 27 6.46 7.70 -6.42
N PHE A 28 5.59 7.81 -7.41
CA PHE A 28 4.21 7.39 -7.29
C PHE A 28 4.10 5.89 -6.93
N ALA A 29 5.02 5.09 -7.45
CA ALA A 29 5.10 3.66 -7.17
C ALA A 29 5.51 3.33 -5.72
N ALA A 30 6.27 4.23 -5.06
CA ALA A 30 6.72 4.03 -3.68
C ALA A 30 6.68 5.36 -2.87
N PRO A 31 5.51 5.95 -2.64
CA PRO A 31 5.38 7.33 -2.16
C PRO A 31 5.88 7.57 -0.73
N ARG A 32 6.09 6.50 0.03
CA ARG A 32 6.59 6.56 1.42
C ARG A 32 8.01 6.06 1.59
N ALA A 33 8.64 5.59 0.51
CA ALA A 33 10.00 5.12 0.56
C ALA A 33 10.99 6.29 0.61
N PRO A 34 12.13 6.13 1.28
CA PRO A 34 13.22 7.10 1.21
C PRO A 34 13.62 7.30 -0.25
N ALA A 35 13.65 8.55 -0.69
CA ALA A 35 14.01 8.88 -2.06
C ALA A 35 15.51 9.12 -2.24
N ALA A 36 16.28 9.13 -1.15
CA ALA A 36 17.74 9.25 -1.13
C ALA A 36 18.32 8.48 0.06
N ALA A 37 19.53 7.96 -0.11
CA ALA A 37 20.29 7.25 0.90
C ALA A 37 21.77 7.59 0.82
N TRP A 38 22.47 7.48 1.96
CA TRP A 38 23.92 7.57 2.00
C TRP A 38 24.55 6.25 1.57
N GLY A 39 25.60 6.32 0.77
CA GLY A 39 26.52 5.21 0.59
C GLY A 39 27.28 4.91 1.91
N PRO A 40 27.74 3.67 2.09
CA PRO A 40 28.48 3.29 3.32
C PRO A 40 29.83 3.99 3.48
N ASP A 41 30.34 4.62 2.43
CA ASP A 41 31.54 5.47 2.42
C ASP A 41 31.31 6.85 3.11
N GLY A 42 30.05 7.20 3.42
CA GLY A 42 29.66 8.49 3.98
C GLY A 42 29.92 9.70 3.06
N ARG A 43 30.24 9.46 1.79
CA ARG A 43 30.61 10.46 0.79
C ARG A 43 29.66 10.47 -0.41
N THR A 44 29.10 9.33 -0.74
CA THR A 44 28.20 9.17 -1.88
C THR A 44 26.74 9.28 -1.43
N LEU A 45 25.92 10.02 -2.19
CA LEU A 45 24.47 9.98 -2.09
C LEU A 45 23.91 9.20 -3.27
N VAL A 46 23.02 8.25 -2.98
CA VAL A 46 22.22 7.54 -3.99
C VAL A 46 20.78 8.02 -3.88
N PHE A 47 20.17 8.39 -5.00
CA PHE A 47 18.79 8.91 -5.00
C PHE A 47 18.07 8.59 -6.30
N SER A 48 16.74 8.62 -6.29
CA SER A 48 15.95 8.50 -7.52
C SER A 48 15.62 9.86 -8.12
N ALA A 49 15.63 9.93 -9.46
CA ALA A 49 15.21 11.13 -10.20
C ALA A 49 14.77 10.76 -11.62
N ASN A 50 13.72 11.42 -12.11
CA ASN A 50 13.38 11.41 -13.53
C ASN A 50 14.09 12.59 -14.19
N ARG A 51 15.17 12.30 -14.95
CA ARG A 51 15.98 13.32 -15.64
C ARG A 51 15.81 13.30 -17.15
N ARG A 52 14.76 12.66 -17.65
CA ARG A 52 14.41 12.67 -19.07
C ARG A 52 13.91 14.05 -19.52
N ASP A 53 14.07 14.34 -20.79
CA ASP A 53 13.49 15.55 -21.40
C ASP A 53 11.96 15.48 -21.47
N ASP A 54 11.40 14.28 -21.67
CA ASP A 54 9.97 13.97 -21.76
C ASP A 54 9.34 13.50 -20.43
N ARG A 55 9.99 13.78 -19.27
CA ARG A 55 9.56 13.33 -17.93
C ARG A 55 8.11 13.68 -17.57
N ASP A 56 7.58 14.74 -18.16
CA ASP A 56 6.18 15.14 -17.94
C ASP A 56 5.20 14.21 -18.68
N LEU A 57 5.69 13.48 -19.69
CA LEU A 57 4.95 12.47 -20.43
C LEU A 57 5.22 11.05 -19.89
N GLU A 58 6.37 10.81 -19.29
CA GLU A 58 6.76 9.53 -18.68
C GLU A 58 6.94 9.70 -17.15
N PRO A 59 5.86 9.89 -16.39
CA PRO A 59 5.94 10.34 -15.00
C PRO A 59 6.46 9.28 -14.02
N LEU A 60 6.46 7.99 -14.42
CA LEU A 60 6.97 6.90 -13.58
C LEU A 60 8.44 6.55 -13.89
N ASP A 61 8.99 7.00 -15.00
CA ASP A 61 10.32 6.62 -15.48
C ASP A 61 11.42 7.33 -14.69
N THR A 62 11.74 6.79 -13.52
CA THR A 62 12.77 7.32 -12.60
C THR A 62 13.94 6.35 -12.53
N GLU A 63 15.16 6.92 -12.57
CA GLU A 63 16.40 6.16 -12.43
C GLU A 63 17.07 6.41 -11.08
N LEU A 64 17.92 5.47 -10.67
CA LEU A 64 18.86 5.70 -9.59
C LEU A 64 20.06 6.49 -10.09
N TRP A 65 20.49 7.44 -9.28
CA TRP A 65 21.63 8.30 -9.51
C TRP A 65 22.56 8.28 -8.31
N SER A 66 23.86 8.24 -8.54
CA SER A 66 24.87 8.47 -7.52
C SER A 66 25.47 9.86 -7.66
N LEU A 67 25.74 10.52 -6.54
CA LEU A 67 26.41 11.81 -6.45
C LEU A 67 27.59 11.71 -5.47
N ASP A 68 28.80 11.90 -5.96
CA ASP A 68 29.96 12.09 -5.11
C ASP A 68 29.99 13.53 -4.57
N LEU A 69 29.94 13.68 -3.26
CA LEU A 69 29.81 14.98 -2.61
C LEU A 69 31.09 15.80 -2.61
N ALA A 70 32.25 15.19 -2.91
CA ALA A 70 33.53 15.91 -2.98
C ALA A 70 33.81 16.44 -4.38
N SER A 71 33.62 15.63 -5.42
CA SER A 71 33.80 16.02 -6.82
C SER A 71 32.60 16.73 -7.43
N GLY A 72 31.40 16.43 -6.92
CA GLY A 72 30.13 16.83 -7.54
C GLY A 72 29.78 15.98 -8.76
N GLU A 73 30.47 14.87 -8.99
CA GLU A 73 30.20 13.95 -10.10
C GLU A 73 28.85 13.25 -9.89
N LEU A 74 28.02 13.28 -10.94
CA LEU A 74 26.69 12.70 -10.97
C LEU A 74 26.64 11.62 -12.05
N GLN A 75 26.28 10.39 -11.66
CA GLN A 75 26.25 9.23 -12.55
C GLN A 75 24.88 8.54 -12.45
N ALA A 76 24.31 8.15 -13.60
CA ALA A 76 23.17 7.24 -13.64
C ALA A 76 23.63 5.81 -13.31
N LEU A 77 22.86 5.14 -12.46
CA LEU A 77 23.13 3.76 -12.05
C LEU A 77 22.20 2.75 -12.72
N THR A 78 21.03 3.20 -13.17
CA THR A 78 20.02 2.39 -13.86
C THR A 78 19.53 3.11 -15.11
N ASP A 79 18.91 2.35 -16.04
CA ASP A 79 18.41 2.87 -17.32
C ASP A 79 17.17 2.09 -17.82
N ARG A 80 16.49 1.36 -16.92
CA ARG A 80 15.32 0.55 -17.23
C ARG A 80 14.09 1.44 -17.40
N PHE A 81 13.25 1.16 -18.40
CA PHE A 81 11.98 1.89 -18.55
C PHE A 81 11.00 1.50 -17.45
N GLY A 82 10.81 2.38 -16.50
CA GLY A 82 9.96 2.22 -15.32
C GLY A 82 10.52 2.92 -14.07
N PRO A 83 9.85 2.79 -12.94
CA PRO A 83 10.32 3.43 -11.72
C PRO A 83 11.45 2.64 -11.08
N ASP A 84 12.59 3.29 -10.85
CA ASP A 84 13.66 2.84 -9.96
C ASP A 84 13.73 3.78 -8.76
N THR A 85 13.38 3.28 -7.58
CA THR A 85 13.13 4.10 -6.38
C THR A 85 13.65 3.46 -5.11
N ALA A 86 13.62 4.22 -4.01
CA ALA A 86 13.96 3.70 -2.68
C ALA A 86 15.35 3.04 -2.60
N PRO A 87 16.40 3.70 -3.09
CA PRO A 87 17.75 3.13 -3.04
C PRO A 87 18.13 2.78 -1.61
N THR A 88 18.67 1.58 -1.43
CA THR A 88 19.10 1.05 -0.15
C THR A 88 20.50 0.44 -0.35
N PRO A 89 21.58 1.22 -0.21
CA PRO A 89 22.95 0.72 -0.36
C PRO A 89 23.25 -0.41 0.63
N GLY A 90 23.94 -1.44 0.14
CA GLY A 90 24.38 -2.57 0.95
C GLY A 90 25.50 -2.17 1.92
N PRO A 91 25.74 -2.96 2.97
CA PRO A 91 26.65 -2.59 4.04
C PRO A 91 28.12 -2.48 3.60
N ASP A 92 28.51 -3.14 2.51
CA ASP A 92 29.87 -3.09 1.93
C ASP A 92 29.98 -2.15 0.70
N GLY A 93 28.85 -1.59 0.24
CA GLY A 93 28.79 -0.71 -0.91
C GLY A 93 28.83 -1.41 -2.28
N SER A 94 29.05 -2.72 -2.33
CA SER A 94 29.10 -3.47 -3.61
C SER A 94 27.75 -3.61 -4.30
N ARG A 95 26.65 -3.44 -3.56
CA ARG A 95 25.29 -3.60 -4.06
C ARG A 95 24.37 -2.49 -3.58
N ILE A 96 23.35 -2.23 -4.39
CA ILE A 96 22.23 -1.36 -4.01
C ILE A 96 20.93 -2.12 -4.23
N ALA A 97 20.14 -2.28 -3.17
CA ALA A 97 18.77 -2.74 -3.32
C ALA A 97 17.87 -1.55 -3.66
N TYR A 98 16.84 -1.77 -4.48
CA TYR A 98 15.90 -0.73 -4.83
C TYR A 98 14.54 -1.31 -5.23
N LEU A 99 13.54 -0.47 -5.28
CA LEU A 99 12.17 -0.84 -5.64
C LEU A 99 11.84 -0.35 -7.05
N GLY A 100 11.23 -1.20 -7.86
CA GLY A 100 10.85 -0.84 -9.22
C GLY A 100 10.00 -1.88 -9.92
N PHE A 101 9.71 -1.64 -11.20
CA PHE A 101 9.04 -2.59 -12.09
C PHE A 101 9.21 -2.13 -13.55
N ASP A 102 9.09 -3.05 -14.50
CA ASP A 102 9.02 -2.70 -15.92
C ASP A 102 7.67 -2.05 -16.23
N ASP A 103 7.69 -0.81 -16.72
CA ASP A 103 6.46 -0.07 -16.99
C ASP A 103 5.83 -0.50 -18.31
N THR A 104 4.75 -1.25 -18.21
CA THR A 104 3.89 -1.66 -19.33
C THR A 104 2.62 -0.80 -19.45
N ARG A 105 2.56 0.32 -18.73
CA ARG A 105 1.44 1.27 -18.69
C ARG A 105 0.12 0.64 -18.25
N GLN A 106 0.19 -0.31 -17.37
CA GLN A 106 -0.98 -0.83 -16.68
C GLN A 106 -1.39 0.09 -15.53
N GLY A 107 -2.67 0.07 -15.15
CA GLY A 107 -3.16 0.84 -13.99
C GLY A 107 -2.49 0.41 -12.68
N TYR A 108 -2.11 -0.86 -12.57
CA TYR A 108 -1.41 -1.45 -11.45
C TYR A 108 -0.28 -2.36 -11.91
N THR A 109 0.89 -2.20 -11.30
CA THR A 109 2.02 -3.12 -11.43
C THR A 109 2.61 -3.37 -10.04
N ASN A 110 2.91 -4.62 -9.71
CA ASN A 110 3.60 -4.92 -8.46
C ASN A 110 4.97 -4.25 -8.44
N THR A 111 5.26 -3.54 -7.36
CA THR A 111 6.62 -3.06 -7.11
C THR A 111 7.46 -4.22 -6.62
N GLU A 112 8.53 -4.52 -7.34
CA GLU A 112 9.49 -5.57 -7.05
C GLU A 112 10.73 -5.03 -6.36
N LEU A 113 11.46 -5.92 -5.69
CA LEU A 113 12.76 -5.64 -5.10
C LEU A 113 13.86 -6.09 -6.06
N TYR A 114 14.64 -5.13 -6.52
CA TYR A 114 15.82 -5.34 -7.36
C TYR A 114 17.10 -5.24 -6.54
N VAL A 115 18.15 -5.88 -7.03
CA VAL A 115 19.52 -5.74 -6.53
C VAL A 115 20.42 -5.41 -7.71
N LEU A 116 21.06 -4.25 -7.63
CA LEU A 116 22.07 -3.75 -8.54
C LEU A 116 23.47 -4.11 -7.97
N ASP A 117 24.30 -4.71 -8.78
CA ASP A 117 25.74 -4.84 -8.53
C ASP A 117 26.43 -3.56 -9.05
N VAL A 118 27.12 -2.85 -8.17
CA VAL A 118 27.65 -1.51 -8.48
C VAL A 118 28.82 -1.57 -9.45
N ASP A 119 29.63 -2.62 -9.39
CA ASP A 119 30.83 -2.75 -10.21
C ASP A 119 30.49 -3.15 -11.66
N SER A 120 29.56 -4.10 -11.83
CA SER A 120 29.14 -4.57 -13.17
C SER A 120 28.02 -3.73 -13.79
N GLY A 121 27.23 -3.02 -12.98
CA GLY A 121 26.00 -2.36 -13.41
C GLY A 121 24.84 -3.32 -13.67
N GLU A 122 25.01 -4.62 -13.42
CA GLU A 122 23.94 -5.60 -13.61
C GLU A 122 22.88 -5.51 -12.50
N SER A 123 21.62 -5.50 -12.91
CA SER A 123 20.48 -5.46 -12.00
C SER A 123 19.52 -6.62 -12.23
N ARG A 124 18.97 -7.17 -11.16
CA ARG A 124 17.98 -8.25 -11.24
C ARG A 124 16.92 -8.16 -10.14
N SER A 125 15.69 -8.50 -10.45
CA SER A 125 14.65 -8.72 -9.46
C SER A 125 14.94 -9.98 -8.63
N ILE A 126 14.70 -9.87 -7.33
CA ILE A 126 14.76 -11.01 -6.39
C ILE A 126 13.39 -11.32 -5.78
N SER A 127 12.34 -10.62 -6.17
CA SER A 127 10.98 -10.80 -5.65
C SER A 127 9.91 -11.03 -6.71
N ALA A 128 10.28 -11.20 -7.98
CA ALA A 128 9.32 -11.39 -9.08
C ALA A 128 8.35 -12.56 -8.82
N ASP A 129 8.86 -13.71 -8.35
CA ASP A 129 8.06 -14.91 -8.10
C ASP A 129 7.09 -14.76 -6.90
N LEU A 130 7.23 -13.71 -6.09
CA LEU A 130 6.33 -13.47 -4.97
C LEU A 130 4.95 -12.97 -5.41
N ASP A 131 4.87 -12.32 -6.56
CA ASP A 131 3.66 -11.67 -7.09
C ASP A 131 2.95 -10.78 -6.05
N ARG A 132 3.71 -9.99 -5.30
CA ARG A 132 3.22 -9.04 -4.30
C ARG A 132 4.02 -7.75 -4.37
N LEU A 133 3.36 -6.63 -4.05
CA LEU A 133 4.01 -5.35 -3.91
C LEU A 133 4.93 -5.37 -2.68
N VAL A 134 6.24 -5.34 -2.91
CA VAL A 134 7.26 -5.35 -1.86
C VAL A 134 7.64 -3.92 -1.48
N GLY A 135 7.93 -3.69 -0.20
CA GLY A 135 8.33 -2.38 0.29
C GLY A 135 9.30 -2.41 1.47
N ALA A 136 9.84 -1.23 1.77
CA ALA A 136 10.71 -0.95 2.92
C ALA A 136 11.91 -1.91 3.05
N PRO A 137 12.75 -2.09 2.01
CA PRO A 137 13.89 -2.99 2.09
C PRO A 137 14.91 -2.53 3.16
N ARG A 138 15.45 -3.49 3.91
CA ARG A 138 16.53 -3.31 4.87
C ARG A 138 17.51 -4.45 4.74
N TRP A 139 18.79 -4.18 4.51
CA TRP A 139 19.81 -5.21 4.45
C TRP A 139 20.04 -5.88 5.79
N ASP A 140 20.32 -7.17 5.76
CA ASP A 140 21.00 -7.81 6.89
C ASP A 140 22.44 -7.24 7.00
N ARG A 141 23.04 -7.37 8.19
CA ARG A 141 24.41 -6.85 8.45
C ARG A 141 25.47 -7.39 7.48
N ARG A 142 25.24 -8.55 6.88
CA ARG A 142 26.20 -9.25 6.02
C ARG A 142 25.94 -9.06 4.53
N GLY A 143 24.91 -8.30 4.17
CA GLY A 143 24.53 -8.08 2.76
C GLY A 143 24.08 -9.34 2.02
N ARG A 144 23.53 -10.34 2.72
CA ARG A 144 23.16 -11.64 2.13
C ARG A 144 21.65 -11.82 1.97
N SER A 145 20.87 -11.01 2.63
CA SER A 145 19.41 -10.99 2.55
C SER A 145 18.87 -9.60 2.88
N LEU A 146 17.61 -9.38 2.56
CA LEU A 146 16.89 -8.18 2.92
C LEU A 146 15.65 -8.51 3.75
N TYR A 147 15.36 -7.68 4.71
CA TYR A 147 14.07 -7.63 5.38
C TYR A 147 13.15 -6.73 4.59
N VAL A 148 11.92 -7.17 4.41
CA VAL A 148 10.90 -6.48 3.59
C VAL A 148 9.53 -6.61 4.23
N LYS A 149 8.61 -5.74 3.82
CA LYS A 149 7.18 -5.93 4.06
C LYS A 149 6.42 -6.02 2.74
N TYR A 150 5.34 -6.79 2.75
CA TYR A 150 4.40 -6.90 1.63
C TYR A 150 3.00 -7.25 2.14
N ASP A 151 1.98 -6.93 1.35
CA ASP A 151 0.62 -7.31 1.69
C ASP A 151 0.24 -8.61 0.97
N ASP A 152 -0.36 -9.54 1.72
CA ASP A 152 -0.87 -10.79 1.20
C ASP A 152 -2.21 -11.13 1.86
N ARG A 153 -3.26 -11.28 1.05
CA ARG A 153 -4.65 -11.56 1.47
C ARG A 153 -5.10 -10.66 2.64
N GLY A 154 -4.92 -9.35 2.45
CA GLY A 154 -5.29 -8.32 3.41
C GLY A 154 -4.37 -8.15 4.63
N LYS A 155 -3.40 -9.02 4.87
CA LYS A 155 -2.43 -8.90 5.96
C LYS A 155 -1.13 -8.28 5.47
N THR A 156 -0.49 -7.43 6.29
CA THR A 156 0.89 -7.00 6.01
C THR A 156 1.86 -7.96 6.70
N ARG A 157 2.67 -8.60 5.88
CA ARG A 157 3.69 -9.55 6.30
C ARG A 157 5.05 -8.87 6.43
N LEU A 158 5.80 -9.28 7.41
CA LEU A 158 7.23 -9.00 7.56
C LEU A 158 8.00 -10.26 7.20
N ALA A 159 8.95 -10.16 6.29
CA ALA A 159 9.72 -11.31 5.82
C ALA A 159 11.19 -10.97 5.61
N ARG A 160 12.02 -12.02 5.58
CA ARG A 160 13.39 -11.97 5.10
C ARG A 160 13.45 -12.61 3.71
N LEU A 161 13.99 -11.90 2.76
CA LEU A 161 14.14 -12.28 1.37
C LEU A 161 15.62 -12.52 1.07
N GLY A 162 15.98 -13.76 0.70
CA GLY A 162 17.31 -14.12 0.25
C GLY A 162 17.63 -13.53 -1.13
N LEU A 163 18.90 -13.37 -1.43
CA LEU A 163 19.31 -12.96 -2.78
C LEU A 163 18.95 -14.00 -3.86
N ASP A 164 18.65 -15.23 -3.46
CA ASP A 164 18.14 -16.31 -4.30
C ASP A 164 16.60 -16.29 -4.50
N GLY A 165 15.93 -15.27 -3.98
CA GLY A 165 14.48 -15.13 -4.04
C GLY A 165 13.72 -15.88 -2.93
N LYS A 166 14.40 -16.61 -2.05
CA LYS A 166 13.74 -17.37 -0.99
C LYS A 166 13.12 -16.46 0.06
N VAL A 167 11.81 -16.56 0.24
CA VAL A 167 11.04 -15.83 1.25
C VAL A 167 10.99 -16.63 2.55
N THR A 168 11.29 -15.98 3.68
CA THR A 168 11.09 -16.50 5.03
C THR A 168 10.21 -15.51 5.80
N GLU A 169 8.96 -15.88 6.04
CA GLU A 169 8.03 -15.07 6.80
C GLU A 169 8.45 -14.99 8.27
N LEU A 170 8.34 -13.82 8.87
CA LEU A 170 8.68 -13.52 10.26
C LEU A 170 7.46 -13.15 11.09
N ALA A 171 6.51 -12.38 10.51
CA ALA A 171 5.25 -11.99 11.12
C ALA A 171 4.21 -11.67 10.05
N ASP A 172 2.90 -11.75 10.41
CA ASP A 172 1.75 -11.44 9.54
C ASP A 172 0.78 -10.42 10.15
N ASP A 173 1.20 -9.76 11.23
CA ASP A 173 0.40 -8.80 11.99
C ASP A 173 1.02 -7.39 12.02
N LEU A 174 1.90 -7.05 11.07
CA LEU A 174 2.49 -5.73 10.97
C LEU A 174 1.43 -4.69 10.57
N GLY A 175 1.35 -3.57 11.32
CA GLY A 175 0.37 -2.53 11.02
C GLY A 175 0.00 -1.63 12.19
N GLY A 176 -1.22 -1.06 12.15
CA GLY A 176 -1.87 -0.35 13.25
C GLY A 176 -1.42 1.10 13.46
N THR A 177 -0.58 1.67 12.59
CA THR A 177 -0.16 3.08 12.66
C THR A 177 -1.14 4.02 11.96
N THR A 178 -2.11 3.50 11.21
CA THR A 178 -3.29 4.23 10.72
C THR A 178 -4.50 3.87 11.60
N LEU A 179 -5.16 4.85 12.21
CA LEU A 179 -6.23 4.59 13.15
C LEU A 179 -7.63 4.62 12.54
N GLY A 180 -7.86 5.44 11.52
CA GLY A 180 -9.18 5.67 10.95
C GLY A 180 -9.76 4.42 10.29
N ARG A 181 -9.13 3.97 9.23
CA ARG A 181 -9.54 2.82 8.40
C ARG A 181 -8.49 1.72 8.39
N PRO A 182 -8.88 0.46 8.12
CA PRO A 182 -7.98 -0.69 8.26
C PRO A 182 -7.02 -0.86 7.06
N TYR A 183 -6.43 0.24 6.58
CA TYR A 183 -5.43 0.23 5.52
C TYR A 183 -4.10 -0.38 5.97
N PRO A 184 -3.28 -0.90 5.03
CA PRO A 184 -1.90 -1.27 5.30
C PRO A 184 -1.12 -0.11 5.91
N SER A 185 -0.34 -0.42 6.93
CA SER A 185 0.47 0.57 7.63
C SER A 185 1.54 -0.15 8.47
N GLY A 186 2.27 0.60 9.28
CA GLY A 186 3.26 0.05 10.18
C GLY A 186 4.66 0.05 9.60
N ASP A 187 5.61 -0.04 10.51
CA ASP A 187 7.04 -0.01 10.22
C ASP A 187 7.79 -1.06 11.03
N PHE A 188 9.01 -1.33 10.59
CA PHE A 188 9.94 -2.20 11.28
C PHE A 188 11.37 -1.66 11.15
N ASP A 189 12.23 -2.09 12.05
CA ASP A 189 13.66 -1.86 11.97
C ASP A 189 14.43 -3.09 12.42
N VAL A 190 15.67 -3.21 11.94
CA VAL A 190 16.52 -4.39 12.13
C VAL A 190 17.79 -4.01 12.85
N ALA A 191 18.00 -4.58 14.01
CA ALA A 191 19.23 -4.40 14.77
C ALA A 191 20.42 -5.14 14.12
N PRO A 192 21.67 -4.68 14.36
CA PRO A 192 22.86 -5.35 13.81
C PRO A 192 23.03 -6.82 14.20
N ASP A 193 22.42 -7.25 15.28
CA ASP A 193 22.41 -8.65 15.73
C ASP A 193 21.29 -9.50 15.09
N GLY A 194 20.45 -8.90 14.26
CA GLY A 194 19.38 -9.57 13.52
C GLY A 194 18.02 -9.58 14.24
N ARG A 195 17.92 -8.99 15.43
CA ARG A 195 16.62 -8.76 16.07
C ARG A 195 15.81 -7.74 15.28
N VAL A 196 14.50 -7.94 15.22
CA VAL A 196 13.59 -7.07 14.47
C VAL A 196 12.53 -6.52 15.40
N ALA A 197 12.48 -5.19 15.52
CA ALA A 197 11.37 -4.49 16.17
C ALA A 197 10.36 -4.07 15.11
N TYR A 198 9.07 -4.23 15.39
CA TYR A 198 8.02 -3.83 14.45
C TYR A 198 6.74 -3.42 15.16
N THR A 199 5.88 -2.69 14.47
CA THR A 199 4.56 -2.32 14.95
C THR A 199 3.58 -3.45 14.65
N ALA A 200 3.01 -4.05 15.71
CA ALA A 200 2.05 -5.14 15.62
C ALA A 200 0.63 -4.64 15.89
N THR A 201 -0.36 -5.18 15.20
CA THR A 201 -1.77 -4.79 15.33
C THR A 201 -2.70 -5.99 15.37
N THR A 202 -3.90 -5.78 15.89
CA THR A 202 -5.03 -6.72 15.76
C THR A 202 -6.28 -5.94 15.38
N THR A 203 -7.40 -6.59 15.15
CA THR A 203 -8.68 -5.91 14.93
C THR A 203 -9.19 -5.13 16.15
N ALA A 204 -8.65 -5.45 17.33
CA ALA A 204 -9.05 -4.83 18.61
C ALA A 204 -7.99 -3.87 19.18
N ARG A 205 -6.79 -3.83 18.63
CA ARG A 205 -5.69 -2.98 19.12
C ARG A 205 -4.95 -2.31 17.99
N PRO A 206 -4.74 -0.98 18.07
CA PRO A 206 -3.80 -0.26 17.20
C PRO A 206 -2.37 -0.78 17.38
N ALA A 207 -1.40 -0.07 16.81
CA ALA A 207 0.00 -0.47 16.89
C ALA A 207 0.51 -0.54 18.33
N ASP A 208 1.09 -1.66 18.65
CA ASP A 208 2.04 -1.87 19.75
C ASP A 208 3.40 -2.28 19.18
N VAL A 209 4.47 -2.09 19.93
CA VAL A 209 5.80 -2.55 19.52
C VAL A 209 5.98 -4.02 19.90
N ALA A 210 6.35 -4.83 18.92
CA ALA A 210 6.76 -6.22 19.10
C ALA A 210 8.22 -6.41 18.69
N LEU A 211 8.86 -7.43 19.24
CA LEU A 211 10.22 -7.83 18.95
C LEU A 211 10.24 -9.28 18.46
N ILE A 212 11.01 -9.53 17.41
CA ILE A 212 11.38 -10.87 16.98
C ILE A 212 12.86 -11.08 17.31
N ASP A 213 13.16 -12.11 18.11
CA ASP A 213 14.50 -12.50 18.51
C ASP A 213 14.62 -14.02 18.34
N ASP A 214 15.50 -14.44 17.44
CA ASP A 214 15.72 -15.86 17.08
C ASP A 214 14.40 -16.63 16.82
N GLY A 215 13.51 -16.01 16.03
CA GLY A 215 12.19 -16.56 15.68
C GLY A 215 11.14 -16.51 16.81
N ARG A 216 11.48 -15.99 17.98
CA ARG A 216 10.54 -15.80 19.10
C ARG A 216 9.97 -14.39 19.07
N ARG A 217 8.65 -14.30 19.13
CA ARG A 217 7.93 -13.02 19.22
C ARG A 217 7.62 -12.65 20.65
N ALA A 218 7.90 -11.40 21.02
CA ALA A 218 7.51 -10.80 22.29
C ALA A 218 6.87 -9.44 22.05
N GLN A 219 5.73 -9.15 22.67
CA GLN A 219 5.15 -7.81 22.69
C GLN A 219 5.85 -6.98 23.75
N LEU A 220 6.32 -5.78 23.41
CA LEU A 220 7.08 -4.91 24.31
C LEU A 220 6.22 -3.80 24.93
N THR A 221 5.12 -3.42 24.29
CA THR A 221 4.26 -2.34 24.73
C THR A 221 2.78 -2.75 24.79
N ALA A 222 1.99 -1.99 25.54
CA ALA A 222 0.54 -2.09 25.62
C ALA A 222 -0.04 -0.65 25.68
N LEU A 223 0.22 0.14 24.63
CA LEU A 223 0.07 1.60 24.62
C LEU A 223 -1.39 2.08 24.73
N ASN A 224 -2.35 1.24 24.37
CA ASN A 224 -3.76 1.63 24.28
C ASN A 224 -4.66 0.94 25.32
N GLU A 225 -4.09 0.24 26.30
CA GLU A 225 -4.87 -0.51 27.30
C GLU A 225 -5.62 0.38 28.29
N ASP A 226 -5.12 1.58 28.58
CA ASP A 226 -5.78 2.57 29.43
C ASP A 226 -7.13 3.03 28.84
N VAL A 227 -7.24 3.10 27.52
CA VAL A 227 -8.45 3.49 26.78
C VAL A 227 -9.25 2.28 26.31
N LEU A 228 -8.63 1.35 25.59
CA LEU A 228 -9.31 0.25 24.90
C LEU A 228 -9.51 -0.98 25.78
N GLY A 229 -8.67 -1.19 26.80
CA GLY A 229 -8.80 -2.31 27.74
C GLY A 229 -10.10 -2.31 28.56
N ARG A 230 -10.78 -1.17 28.64
CA ARG A 230 -12.07 -1.00 29.34
C ARG A 230 -13.26 -0.85 28.40
N ARG A 231 -13.08 -1.09 27.09
CA ARG A 231 -14.14 -0.95 26.10
C ARG A 231 -14.53 -2.30 25.53
N SER A 232 -15.83 -2.49 25.33
CA SER A 232 -16.35 -3.62 24.56
C SER A 232 -16.26 -3.27 23.08
N LEU A 233 -15.33 -3.90 22.38
CA LEU A 233 -15.09 -3.66 20.95
C LEU A 233 -15.87 -4.68 20.10
N ALA A 234 -16.11 -4.30 18.86
CA ALA A 234 -16.70 -5.19 17.85
C ALA A 234 -15.75 -6.36 17.56
N ALA A 235 -16.31 -7.55 17.53
CA ALA A 235 -15.61 -8.71 16.96
C ALA A 235 -15.60 -8.64 15.44
N VAL A 236 -14.47 -8.90 14.83
CA VAL A 236 -14.27 -8.89 13.37
C VAL A 236 -14.02 -10.31 12.90
N GLU A 237 -14.81 -10.76 11.92
CA GLU A 237 -14.71 -12.09 11.31
C GLU A 237 -14.36 -11.93 9.83
N GLU A 238 -13.56 -12.84 9.30
CA GLU A 238 -13.32 -12.96 7.86
C GLU A 238 -14.53 -13.59 7.18
N LEU A 239 -14.83 -13.09 5.99
CA LEU A 239 -15.84 -13.61 5.07
C LEU A 239 -15.23 -13.73 3.68
N VAL A 240 -15.35 -14.89 3.05
CA VAL A 240 -15.01 -15.10 1.65
C VAL A 240 -16.30 -15.43 0.91
N VAL A 241 -16.51 -14.78 -0.23
CA VAL A 241 -17.66 -15.01 -1.11
C VAL A 241 -17.21 -15.12 -2.55
N ASP A 242 -17.97 -15.84 -3.37
CA ASP A 242 -17.74 -15.86 -4.80
C ASP A 242 -18.41 -14.65 -5.46
N SER A 243 -17.69 -13.96 -6.35
CA SER A 243 -18.24 -12.91 -7.18
C SER A 243 -19.34 -13.44 -8.08
N SER A 244 -20.48 -12.75 -8.14
CA SER A 244 -21.57 -13.09 -9.06
C SER A 244 -21.20 -12.94 -10.53
N HIS A 245 -20.15 -12.17 -10.83
CA HIS A 245 -19.69 -11.94 -12.20
C HIS A 245 -18.96 -13.17 -12.78
N ASP A 246 -17.98 -13.70 -12.06
CA ASP A 246 -17.05 -14.72 -12.60
C ASP A 246 -16.66 -15.81 -11.62
N GLY A 247 -17.24 -15.82 -10.41
CA GLY A 247 -16.95 -16.83 -9.40
C GLY A 247 -15.60 -16.66 -8.69
N ARG A 248 -14.90 -15.53 -8.86
CA ARG A 248 -13.68 -15.24 -8.10
C ARG A 248 -13.96 -15.08 -6.61
N GLU A 249 -13.05 -15.58 -5.78
CA GLU A 249 -13.11 -15.31 -4.34
C GLU A 249 -12.88 -13.83 -4.04
N ILE A 250 -13.81 -13.25 -3.29
CA ILE A 250 -13.73 -11.88 -2.75
C ILE A 250 -13.64 -11.97 -1.24
N GLN A 251 -12.53 -11.46 -0.69
CA GLN A 251 -12.28 -11.44 0.74
C GLN A 251 -12.87 -10.18 1.37
N ALA A 252 -13.54 -10.37 2.49
CA ALA A 252 -14.18 -9.31 3.27
C ALA A 252 -14.05 -9.58 4.76
N TRP A 253 -14.36 -8.59 5.57
CA TRP A 253 -14.41 -8.68 7.02
C TRP A 253 -15.71 -8.07 7.52
N VAL A 254 -16.30 -8.75 8.51
CA VAL A 254 -17.58 -8.36 9.13
C VAL A 254 -17.34 -8.02 10.59
N ALA A 255 -17.50 -6.76 10.95
CA ALA A 255 -17.48 -6.30 12.33
C ALA A 255 -18.90 -6.36 12.91
N LYS A 256 -19.06 -7.10 14.01
CA LYS A 256 -20.32 -7.25 14.73
C LYS A 256 -20.33 -6.37 15.96
N PRO A 257 -21.45 -5.67 16.28
CA PRO A 257 -21.57 -4.85 17.48
C PRO A 257 -21.17 -5.58 18.77
N ALA A 258 -20.65 -4.88 19.73
CA ALA A 258 -20.43 -5.43 21.07
C ALA A 258 -21.79 -5.94 21.64
N GLY A 259 -21.78 -7.14 22.21
CA GLY A 259 -23.04 -7.77 22.67
C GLY A 259 -23.94 -8.26 21.53
N PHE A 260 -23.34 -8.59 20.38
CA PHE A 260 -24.06 -9.14 19.25
C PHE A 260 -24.92 -10.37 19.63
N ASP A 261 -26.21 -10.32 19.25
CA ASP A 261 -27.18 -11.40 19.44
C ASP A 261 -27.65 -11.91 18.06
N PRO A 262 -27.37 -13.15 17.68
CA PRO A 262 -27.76 -13.70 16.38
C PRO A 262 -29.28 -13.80 16.16
N GLN A 263 -30.08 -13.66 17.19
CA GLN A 263 -31.55 -13.62 17.13
C GLN A 263 -32.10 -12.25 16.73
N ARG A 264 -31.28 -11.21 16.78
CA ARG A 264 -31.67 -9.84 16.43
C ARG A 264 -31.31 -9.51 14.99
N ARG A 265 -32.02 -8.52 14.42
CA ARG A 265 -31.75 -7.96 13.08
C ARG A 265 -31.02 -6.61 13.22
N TYR A 266 -29.92 -6.46 12.51
CA TYR A 266 -29.06 -5.28 12.54
C TYR A 266 -29.07 -4.55 11.22
N PRO A 267 -28.91 -3.21 11.20
CA PRO A 267 -28.59 -2.50 9.97
C PRO A 267 -27.20 -2.92 9.48
N LEU A 268 -27.01 -2.97 8.16
CA LEU A 268 -25.70 -3.22 7.53
C LEU A 268 -25.12 -1.92 6.99
N LEU A 269 -23.86 -1.68 7.25
CA LEU A 269 -23.07 -0.66 6.59
C LEU A 269 -21.97 -1.32 5.75
N LEU A 270 -22.01 -1.12 4.42
CA LEU A 270 -20.91 -1.45 3.52
C LEU A 270 -19.94 -0.27 3.50
N GLU A 271 -18.70 -0.47 3.91
CA GLU A 271 -17.61 0.50 3.86
C GLU A 271 -16.61 0.09 2.78
N ILE A 272 -16.34 1.00 1.83
CA ILE A 272 -15.56 0.74 0.63
C ILE A 272 -14.26 1.52 0.68
N HIS A 273 -13.11 0.84 0.54
CA HIS A 273 -11.81 1.49 0.54
C HIS A 273 -11.60 2.38 -0.68
N GLY A 274 -10.70 3.35 -0.54
CA GLY A 274 -10.21 4.18 -1.63
C GLY A 274 -9.12 3.49 -2.45
N GLY A 275 -8.55 4.22 -3.36
CA GLY A 275 -7.55 3.74 -4.30
C GLY A 275 -8.08 3.93 -5.72
N PRO A 276 -8.42 2.85 -6.46
CA PRO A 276 -8.78 1.48 -6.07
C PRO A 276 -7.61 0.55 -5.72
N PHE A 277 -6.40 0.83 -6.18
CA PHE A 277 -5.19 0.01 -5.94
C PHE A 277 -4.68 0.16 -4.50
N LEU A 278 -5.50 -0.25 -3.54
CA LEU A 278 -5.23 -0.37 -2.11
C LEU A 278 -5.91 -1.64 -1.59
N ASN A 279 -5.77 -1.94 -0.32
CA ASN A 279 -6.50 -3.03 0.33
C ASN A 279 -6.87 -2.67 1.77
N TYR A 280 -7.92 -3.27 2.27
CA TYR A 280 -8.22 -3.39 3.68
C TYR A 280 -7.72 -4.73 4.24
N GLY A 281 -7.73 -4.85 5.56
CA GLY A 281 -7.35 -6.08 6.21
C GLY A 281 -7.80 -6.16 7.66
N PRO A 282 -7.45 -7.25 8.36
CA PRO A 282 -7.87 -7.51 9.74
C PRO A 282 -7.04 -6.68 10.73
N ARG A 283 -7.13 -5.35 10.64
CA ARG A 283 -6.41 -4.37 11.46
C ARG A 283 -7.38 -3.54 12.28
N PHE A 284 -6.89 -2.88 13.32
CA PHE A 284 -7.69 -1.92 14.09
C PHE A 284 -8.18 -0.78 13.19
N SER A 285 -9.46 -0.46 13.33
CA SER A 285 -10.09 0.68 12.68
C SER A 285 -11.04 1.37 13.65
N ALA A 286 -10.72 2.59 14.02
CA ALA A 286 -11.58 3.39 14.90
C ALA A 286 -12.94 3.67 14.22
N GLU A 287 -12.95 3.92 12.92
CA GLU A 287 -14.19 4.18 12.16
C GLU A 287 -15.11 2.96 12.15
N VAL A 288 -14.57 1.75 11.88
CA VAL A 288 -15.34 0.50 11.94
C VAL A 288 -15.86 0.23 13.35
N GLN A 289 -15.02 0.45 14.39
CA GLN A 289 -15.42 0.28 15.79
C GLN A 289 -16.53 1.28 16.20
N LEU A 290 -16.46 2.53 15.73
CA LEU A 290 -17.49 3.54 16.00
C LEU A 290 -18.81 3.21 15.33
N PHE A 291 -18.81 2.76 14.07
CA PHE A 291 -20.03 2.33 13.39
C PHE A 291 -20.65 1.10 14.07
N ALA A 292 -19.82 0.13 14.44
CA ALA A 292 -20.30 -1.04 15.17
C ALA A 292 -20.85 -0.67 16.57
N ALA A 293 -20.22 0.27 17.28
CA ALA A 293 -20.73 0.79 18.56
C ALA A 293 -22.06 1.53 18.41
N ALA A 294 -22.31 2.12 17.23
CA ALA A 294 -23.62 2.70 16.88
C ALA A 294 -24.70 1.67 16.52
N GLY A 295 -24.36 0.38 16.57
CA GLY A 295 -25.30 -0.73 16.36
C GLY A 295 -25.36 -1.28 14.94
N TYR A 296 -24.44 -0.89 14.05
CA TYR A 296 -24.34 -1.47 12.71
C TYR A 296 -23.52 -2.76 12.71
N VAL A 297 -23.93 -3.72 11.90
CA VAL A 297 -23.00 -4.69 11.33
C VAL A 297 -22.24 -3.97 10.21
N VAL A 298 -20.92 -3.93 10.28
CA VAL A 298 -20.10 -3.25 9.28
C VAL A 298 -19.38 -4.29 8.45
N VAL A 299 -19.50 -4.22 7.12
CA VAL A 299 -18.74 -5.06 6.20
C VAL A 299 -17.82 -4.20 5.36
N TYR A 300 -16.58 -4.63 5.20
CA TYR A 300 -15.60 -4.04 4.33
C TYR A 300 -14.85 -5.13 3.57
N ALA A 301 -14.48 -4.88 2.32
CA ALA A 301 -14.02 -5.90 1.40
C ALA A 301 -12.89 -5.40 0.51
N ASN A 302 -12.22 -6.36 -0.14
CA ASN A 302 -11.27 -6.12 -1.21
C ASN A 302 -11.84 -6.63 -2.54
N PRO A 303 -12.62 -5.80 -3.27
CA PRO A 303 -13.09 -6.15 -4.60
C PRO A 303 -11.91 -6.22 -5.59
N ARG A 304 -12.16 -6.71 -6.82
CA ARG A 304 -11.18 -6.64 -7.92
C ARG A 304 -10.60 -5.24 -8.05
N GLY A 305 -9.32 -5.14 -8.40
CA GLY A 305 -8.56 -3.89 -8.37
C GLY A 305 -7.82 -3.66 -7.05
N SER A 306 -8.17 -4.38 -5.97
CA SER A 306 -7.44 -4.29 -4.72
C SER A 306 -6.02 -4.87 -4.85
N THR A 307 -5.07 -4.30 -4.11
CA THR A 307 -3.74 -4.88 -3.92
C THR A 307 -3.80 -6.08 -2.99
N SER A 308 -2.68 -6.80 -2.79
CA SER A 308 -2.60 -7.94 -1.87
C SER A 308 -2.98 -9.32 -2.44
N TYR A 309 -3.41 -9.38 -3.72
CA TYR A 309 -3.90 -10.61 -4.37
C TYR A 309 -3.15 -10.93 -5.68
N GLY A 310 -2.04 -10.29 -5.95
CA GLY A 310 -1.25 -10.42 -7.17
C GLY A 310 -1.57 -9.35 -8.22
N GLN A 311 -0.72 -9.26 -9.22
CA GLN A 311 -0.81 -8.23 -10.26
C GLN A 311 -2.04 -8.41 -11.15
N GLU A 312 -2.40 -9.66 -11.47
CA GLU A 312 -3.59 -9.95 -12.27
C GLU A 312 -4.85 -9.42 -11.61
N PHE A 313 -5.05 -9.69 -10.30
CA PHE A 313 -6.22 -9.23 -9.57
C PHE A 313 -6.33 -7.71 -9.51
N GLY A 314 -5.20 -7.02 -9.31
CA GLY A 314 -5.13 -5.56 -9.37
C GLY A 314 -5.57 -5.01 -10.73
N ASN A 315 -5.15 -5.66 -11.84
CA ASN A 315 -5.44 -5.21 -13.20
C ASN A 315 -6.80 -5.64 -13.75
N LEU A 316 -7.62 -6.38 -13.02
CA LEU A 316 -8.99 -6.71 -13.45
C LEU A 316 -9.87 -5.47 -13.70
N ILE A 317 -9.46 -4.32 -13.21
CA ILE A 317 -10.14 -3.03 -13.43
C ILE A 317 -9.42 -2.12 -14.43
N HIS A 318 -8.35 -2.60 -15.07
CA HIS A 318 -7.61 -1.82 -16.06
C HIS A 318 -8.51 -1.41 -17.21
N HIS A 319 -8.66 -0.10 -17.46
CA HIS A 319 -9.61 0.52 -18.40
C HIS A 319 -11.10 0.12 -18.18
N ALA A 320 -11.45 -0.38 -16.99
CA ALA A 320 -12.76 -0.93 -16.68
C ALA A 320 -13.24 -0.54 -15.25
N TYR A 321 -12.98 0.70 -14.84
CA TYR A 321 -13.33 1.20 -13.51
C TYR A 321 -14.21 2.46 -13.58
N PRO A 322 -15.37 2.51 -12.87
CA PRO A 322 -16.03 1.41 -12.14
C PRO A 322 -16.61 0.36 -13.10
N GLY A 323 -16.65 -0.89 -12.66
CA GLY A 323 -17.08 -2.02 -13.48
C GLY A 323 -17.63 -3.18 -12.64
N TYR A 324 -17.07 -4.36 -12.81
CA TYR A 324 -17.45 -5.58 -12.10
C TYR A 324 -17.02 -5.63 -10.62
N ASP A 325 -16.26 -4.65 -10.14
CA ASP A 325 -16.07 -4.34 -8.72
C ASP A 325 -17.40 -4.07 -8.00
N TYR A 326 -18.41 -3.56 -8.73
CA TYR A 326 -19.79 -3.49 -8.26
C TYR A 326 -20.36 -4.87 -7.93
N ASP A 327 -20.20 -5.85 -8.81
CA ASP A 327 -20.72 -7.22 -8.62
C ASP A 327 -20.04 -7.90 -7.44
N ASP A 328 -18.74 -7.67 -7.26
CA ASP A 328 -17.99 -8.15 -6.11
C ASP A 328 -18.58 -7.62 -4.79
N LEU A 329 -18.80 -6.30 -4.72
CA LEU A 329 -19.35 -5.65 -3.53
C LEU A 329 -20.79 -6.08 -3.24
N MET A 330 -21.62 -6.26 -4.28
CA MET A 330 -22.99 -6.77 -4.11
C MET A 330 -22.98 -8.23 -3.63
N SER A 331 -22.06 -9.06 -4.12
CA SER A 331 -21.88 -10.44 -3.66
C SER A 331 -21.48 -10.49 -2.18
N VAL A 332 -20.64 -9.55 -1.72
CA VAL A 332 -20.28 -9.43 -0.29
C VAL A 332 -21.51 -9.07 0.55
N VAL A 333 -22.32 -8.09 0.11
CA VAL A 333 -23.57 -7.73 0.81
C VAL A 333 -24.52 -8.93 0.89
N ASP A 334 -24.70 -9.66 -0.20
CA ASP A 334 -25.53 -10.84 -0.25
C ASP A 334 -25.00 -11.98 0.67
N GLY A 335 -23.68 -12.14 0.73
CA GLY A 335 -23.01 -13.06 1.63
C GLY A 335 -23.31 -12.79 3.11
N VAL A 336 -23.33 -11.50 3.50
CA VAL A 336 -23.70 -11.11 4.87
C VAL A 336 -25.19 -11.28 5.12
N LEU A 337 -26.06 -10.95 4.16
CA LEU A 337 -27.52 -11.15 4.26
C LEU A 337 -27.88 -12.62 4.48
N LYS A 338 -27.21 -13.54 3.79
CA LYS A 338 -27.41 -15.01 3.95
C LYS A 338 -27.14 -15.49 5.38
N LYS A 339 -26.37 -14.74 6.20
CA LYS A 339 -26.14 -15.08 7.63
C LYS A 339 -27.39 -14.90 8.50
N GLY A 340 -28.41 -14.17 8.02
CA GLY A 340 -29.73 -14.10 8.65
C GLY A 340 -29.89 -13.07 9.77
N TYR A 341 -28.85 -12.39 10.21
CA TYR A 341 -28.90 -11.38 11.29
C TYR A 341 -28.89 -9.92 10.77
N VAL A 342 -28.93 -9.70 9.46
CA VAL A 342 -29.05 -8.36 8.86
C VAL A 342 -30.50 -8.12 8.43
N ASP A 343 -30.95 -6.88 8.61
CA ASP A 343 -32.25 -6.41 8.11
C ASP A 343 -32.08 -5.93 6.65
N PRO A 344 -32.66 -6.60 5.65
CA PRO A 344 -32.49 -6.23 4.25
C PRO A 344 -33.09 -4.87 3.88
N GLU A 345 -34.00 -4.32 4.73
CA GLU A 345 -34.58 -3.00 4.55
C GLU A 345 -33.72 -1.87 5.15
N ARG A 346 -32.60 -2.21 5.81
CA ARG A 346 -31.71 -1.25 6.47
C ARG A 346 -30.26 -1.44 6.04
N LEU A 347 -30.03 -1.31 4.72
CA LEU A 347 -28.69 -1.33 4.14
C LEU A 347 -28.18 0.09 3.89
N PHE A 348 -26.92 0.31 4.20
CA PHE A 348 -26.24 1.60 4.05
C PHE A 348 -24.87 1.38 3.38
N VAL A 349 -24.39 2.39 2.66
CA VAL A 349 -23.11 2.32 1.97
C VAL A 349 -22.31 3.62 2.12
N THR A 350 -21.00 3.49 2.29
CA THR A 350 -20.08 4.63 2.35
C THR A 350 -18.73 4.25 1.76
N GLY A 351 -18.02 5.26 1.30
CA GLY A 351 -16.64 5.12 0.83
C GLY A 351 -16.04 6.46 0.50
N GLY A 352 -14.70 6.52 0.55
CA GLY A 352 -13.96 7.74 0.24
C GLY A 352 -13.04 7.57 -0.97
N SER A 353 -12.83 8.67 -1.78
CA SER A 353 -11.98 8.63 -2.96
C SER A 353 -12.45 7.56 -3.96
N GLY A 354 -11.66 6.56 -4.31
CA GLY A 354 -12.11 5.41 -5.11
C GLY A 354 -13.35 4.73 -4.53
N GLY A 355 -13.42 4.51 -3.20
CA GLY A 355 -14.64 4.02 -2.54
C GLY A 355 -15.82 4.97 -2.67
N GLY A 356 -15.57 6.29 -2.76
CA GLY A 356 -16.59 7.30 -3.07
C GLY A 356 -17.12 7.17 -4.50
N VAL A 357 -16.25 6.89 -5.46
CA VAL A 357 -16.65 6.58 -6.86
C VAL A 357 -17.58 5.37 -6.89
N LEU A 358 -17.18 4.27 -6.24
CA LEU A 358 -18.00 3.06 -6.18
C LEU A 358 -19.31 3.27 -5.43
N THR A 359 -19.30 4.06 -4.34
CA THR A 359 -20.54 4.44 -3.63
C THR A 359 -21.50 5.20 -4.56
N ALA A 360 -21.00 6.19 -5.30
CA ALA A 360 -21.80 6.93 -6.28
C ALA A 360 -22.32 6.03 -7.42
N TRP A 361 -21.47 5.11 -7.89
CA TRP A 361 -21.85 4.13 -8.90
C TRP A 361 -22.96 3.19 -8.43
N ILE A 362 -22.84 2.68 -7.19
CA ILE A 362 -23.82 1.78 -6.57
C ILE A 362 -25.19 2.44 -6.48
N VAL A 363 -25.29 3.67 -5.95
CA VAL A 363 -26.58 4.36 -5.80
C VAL A 363 -27.23 4.75 -7.13
N GLY A 364 -26.44 4.82 -8.21
CA GLY A 364 -26.93 5.00 -9.56
C GLY A 364 -27.45 3.70 -10.22
N LYS A 365 -27.11 2.51 -9.65
CA LYS A 365 -27.45 1.22 -10.22
C LYS A 365 -28.48 0.42 -9.44
N THR A 366 -28.67 0.71 -8.15
CA THR A 366 -29.61 -0.03 -7.29
C THR A 366 -30.21 0.86 -6.22
N ASP A 367 -31.43 0.55 -5.81
CA ASP A 367 -32.18 1.19 -4.73
C ASP A 367 -32.13 0.39 -3.40
N ARG A 368 -31.27 -0.64 -3.31
CA ARG A 368 -31.13 -1.50 -2.13
C ARG A 368 -30.71 -0.73 -0.86
N PHE A 369 -30.00 0.38 -1.00
CA PHE A 369 -29.43 1.13 0.11
C PHE A 369 -30.34 2.30 0.51
N ARG A 370 -30.71 2.38 1.80
CA ARG A 370 -31.56 3.44 2.35
C ARG A 370 -30.90 4.79 2.38
N ALA A 371 -29.59 4.83 2.55
CA ALA A 371 -28.78 6.03 2.47
C ALA A 371 -27.34 5.69 2.09
N ALA A 372 -26.65 6.67 1.54
CA ALA A 372 -25.25 6.58 1.15
C ALA A 372 -24.48 7.84 1.54
N VAL A 373 -23.21 7.67 1.92
CA VAL A 373 -22.28 8.79 2.11
C VAL A 373 -21.17 8.69 1.07
N VAL A 374 -21.27 9.52 0.04
CA VAL A 374 -20.31 9.60 -1.06
C VAL A 374 -19.24 10.63 -0.68
N ALA A 375 -18.06 10.17 -0.25
CA ALA A 375 -17.01 11.06 0.21
C ALA A 375 -15.89 11.21 -0.84
N LYS A 376 -15.62 12.47 -1.25
CA LYS A 376 -14.51 12.84 -2.15
C LYS A 376 -14.43 11.99 -3.44
N PRO A 377 -15.53 11.82 -4.18
CA PRO A 377 -15.56 10.99 -5.38
C PRO A 377 -14.95 11.71 -6.58
N VAL A 378 -14.47 10.94 -7.55
CA VAL A 378 -14.34 11.43 -8.92
C VAL A 378 -15.68 11.17 -9.64
N ILE A 379 -16.41 12.23 -9.98
CA ILE A 379 -17.71 12.09 -10.64
C ILE A 379 -17.61 12.40 -12.14
N ASN A 380 -16.75 13.34 -12.52
CA ASN A 380 -16.53 13.72 -13.91
C ASN A 380 -15.08 13.44 -14.31
N TRP A 381 -14.86 12.36 -15.03
CA TRP A 381 -13.54 11.92 -15.47
C TRP A 381 -12.89 12.89 -16.45
N THR A 382 -13.67 13.50 -17.36
CA THR A 382 -13.17 14.49 -18.33
C THR A 382 -12.56 15.70 -17.62
N SER A 383 -13.23 16.19 -16.57
CA SER A 383 -12.68 17.27 -15.74
C SER A 383 -11.48 16.80 -14.92
N PHE A 384 -11.59 15.63 -14.26
CA PHE A 384 -10.59 15.12 -13.34
C PHE A 384 -9.23 14.87 -14.02
N VAL A 385 -9.21 14.23 -15.19
CA VAL A 385 -7.98 13.75 -15.82
C VAL A 385 -6.98 14.86 -16.12
N LEU A 386 -7.44 16.09 -16.39
CA LEU A 386 -6.57 17.24 -16.68
C LEU A 386 -6.39 18.21 -15.50
N THR A 387 -7.22 18.11 -14.46
CA THR A 387 -7.17 19.01 -13.28
C THR A 387 -6.71 18.30 -11.99
N ALA A 388 -6.46 17.00 -12.05
CA ALA A 388 -5.93 16.23 -10.95
C ALA A 388 -4.48 16.66 -10.63
N ASP A 389 -4.01 16.28 -9.45
CA ASP A 389 -2.63 16.50 -9.00
C ASP A 389 -1.57 15.76 -9.85
N ARG A 390 -1.99 14.77 -10.65
CA ARG A 390 -1.13 13.97 -11.54
C ARG A 390 -1.80 13.72 -12.89
N PRO A 391 -2.06 14.76 -13.69
CA PRO A 391 -2.82 14.64 -14.93
C PRO A 391 -2.15 13.69 -15.94
N ASN A 392 -0.83 13.75 -16.03
CA ASN A 392 -0.02 12.92 -16.92
C ASN A 392 -0.06 11.42 -16.58
N PHE A 393 -0.28 11.04 -15.31
CA PHE A 393 -0.53 9.66 -14.93
C PHE A 393 -1.93 9.21 -15.37
N PHE A 394 -2.97 9.96 -15.03
CA PHE A 394 -4.34 9.50 -15.23
C PHE A 394 -4.69 9.27 -16.69
N TYR A 395 -4.32 10.15 -17.61
CA TYR A 395 -4.68 9.96 -19.01
C TYR A 395 -3.91 8.81 -19.71
N ARG A 396 -2.77 8.39 -19.17
CA ARG A 396 -1.93 7.34 -19.79
C ARG A 396 -2.13 5.95 -19.21
N TYR A 397 -2.46 5.87 -17.91
CA TYR A 397 -2.53 4.59 -17.17
C TYR A 397 -3.96 4.20 -16.83
N TRP A 398 -4.86 5.18 -16.76
CA TRP A 398 -6.25 4.95 -16.36
C TRP A 398 -7.19 4.78 -17.54
N PHE A 399 -6.88 5.43 -18.65
CA PHE A 399 -7.63 5.41 -19.90
C PHE A 399 -6.76 4.94 -21.06
N PRO A 400 -7.34 4.30 -22.09
CA PRO A 400 -6.61 3.97 -23.31
C PRO A 400 -6.24 5.21 -24.15
N GLY A 401 -6.79 6.37 -23.81
CA GLY A 401 -6.58 7.67 -24.42
C GLY A 401 -7.26 8.76 -23.59
N LEU A 402 -7.54 9.90 -24.20
CA LEU A 402 -8.21 10.99 -23.48
C LEU A 402 -9.69 10.64 -23.23
N PRO A 403 -10.28 10.99 -22.05
CA PRO A 403 -11.62 10.54 -21.65
C PRO A 403 -12.77 10.93 -22.58
N TRP A 404 -12.57 11.93 -23.42
CA TRP A 404 -13.57 12.37 -24.42
C TRP A 404 -13.46 11.64 -25.77
N GLU A 405 -12.53 10.73 -25.90
CA GLU A 405 -12.32 9.88 -27.09
C GLU A 405 -12.97 8.51 -26.95
N TYR A 406 -13.45 8.18 -25.73
CA TYR A 406 -14.00 6.85 -25.38
C TYR A 406 -15.35 6.95 -24.66
#